data_30a6ef62fcb14fbb7dfe246c38271dea
#
_entry.id   30a6ef62fcb14fbb7dfe246c38271dea
#
_cell.length_a   1.000
_cell.length_b   1.000
_cell.length_c   1.000
_cell.angle_alpha   90.00
_cell.angle_beta   90.00
_cell.angle_gamma   90.00
#
_symmetry.space_group_name_H-M   'P 1'
#
loop_
_entity.id
_entity.type
_entity.pdbx_description
1 polymer ?
#
loop_
_entity_poly.entity_id
_entity_poly.type
_entity_poly.pdbx_seq_one_letter_code
_entity_poly.pdbx_strand_id
1 'polypeptide(L)'
;MIRRPPRSTLSSSSAASDVYKRQKFALVATIGGLYIYFYYDDVMDLARSHIGPAIEGGLSIVILGALISSAALIIIAAIDVPYQRFDFFKKLRMTKQEIKDEMKEMEGQPEVRQRIKQKQRELAERRMLEEVPKADVVITNPEHFSVALKYDQASEDAPRVVAKGKGFIAAKIREIASSERIHIFESPVLARAIYFTTEINARIPAALYMAVAQVIAYVYSLKQFRPEFERPKKPKPNVPKDLRFDENGHSLTLESM
;
A
#
# COMPACT_ATOMS: atom_id res chain seq x y z
N MET A 1 -11.17 -11.33 -10.57
CA MET A 1 -11.97 -11.04 -11.78
C MET A 1 -11.34 -9.83 -12.47
N ILE A 2 -10.46 -10.05 -13.45
CA ILE A 2 -9.74 -9.00 -14.18
C ILE A 2 -10.66 -8.50 -15.29
N ARG A 3 -11.18 -7.29 -15.17
CA ARG A 3 -11.93 -6.62 -16.25
C ARG A 3 -10.96 -6.28 -17.38
N ARG A 4 -11.14 -6.90 -18.54
CA ARG A 4 -10.46 -6.49 -19.78
C ARG A 4 -10.91 -5.09 -20.15
N PRO A 5 -10.00 -4.17 -20.54
CA PRO A 5 -10.39 -2.85 -21.03
C PRO A 5 -11.19 -2.96 -22.35
N PRO A 6 -12.11 -2.04 -22.62
CA PRO A 6 -12.91 -2.09 -23.84
C PRO A 6 -12.04 -1.88 -25.09
N ARG A 7 -12.15 -2.81 -26.03
CA ARG A 7 -11.39 -2.90 -27.30
C ARG A 7 -11.73 -1.84 -28.36
N SER A 8 -12.51 -0.79 -28.06
CA SER A 8 -13.15 0.05 -29.08
C SER A 8 -12.47 1.39 -29.41
N THR A 9 -11.39 1.80 -28.71
CA THR A 9 -10.77 3.12 -28.97
C THR A 9 -9.53 3.09 -29.87
N LEU A 10 -8.98 1.93 -30.20
CA LEU A 10 -7.78 1.80 -31.05
C LEU A 10 -8.06 1.84 -32.56
N SER A 11 -9.32 1.63 -33.03
CA SER A 11 -9.62 1.54 -34.45
C SER A 11 -9.91 2.87 -35.17
N SER A 12 -10.38 3.89 -34.45
CA SER A 12 -10.73 5.18 -35.08
C SER A 12 -9.52 6.10 -35.30
N SER A 13 -8.52 6.06 -34.43
CA SER A 13 -7.32 6.90 -34.57
C SER A 13 -6.38 6.41 -35.67
N SER A 14 -6.31 5.08 -35.91
CA SER A 14 -5.52 4.51 -36.99
C SER A 14 -6.12 4.81 -38.37
N ALA A 15 -7.45 4.71 -38.53
CA ALA A 15 -8.14 5.00 -39.77
C ALA A 15 -7.98 6.47 -40.19
N ALA A 16 -8.12 7.43 -39.26
CA ALA A 16 -7.93 8.85 -39.56
C ALA A 16 -6.45 9.16 -39.95
N SER A 17 -5.47 8.51 -39.29
CA SER A 17 -4.07 8.66 -39.66
C SER A 17 -3.76 8.10 -41.06
N ASP A 18 -4.40 7.00 -41.46
CA ASP A 18 -4.16 6.38 -42.76
C ASP A 18 -4.80 7.19 -43.90
N VAL A 19 -5.96 7.75 -43.69
CA VAL A 19 -6.60 8.67 -44.67
C VAL A 19 -5.72 9.89 -44.91
N TYR A 20 -5.17 10.48 -43.86
CA TYR A 20 -4.29 11.63 -43.93
C TYR A 20 -2.97 11.35 -44.65
N LYS A 21 -2.36 10.20 -44.48
CA LYS A 21 -1.19 9.76 -45.23
C LYS A 21 -1.49 9.60 -46.69
N ARG A 22 -2.62 8.95 -47.06
CA ARG A 22 -3.04 8.76 -48.46
C ARG A 22 -3.26 10.09 -49.16
N GLN A 23 -3.86 11.09 -48.49
CA GLN A 23 -4.09 12.43 -49.04
C GLN A 23 -2.79 13.14 -49.44
N LYS A 24 -1.72 13.02 -48.60
CA LYS A 24 -0.39 13.57 -48.91
C LYS A 24 0.24 12.90 -50.14
N PHE A 25 0.19 11.57 -50.20
CA PHE A 25 0.66 10.84 -51.38
C PHE A 25 -0.11 11.24 -52.65
N ALA A 26 -1.43 11.37 -52.56
CA ALA A 26 -2.25 11.80 -53.68
C ALA A 26 -1.88 13.22 -54.17
N LEU A 27 -1.60 14.14 -53.22
CA LEU A 27 -1.20 15.49 -53.54
C LEU A 27 0.14 15.55 -54.25
N VAL A 28 1.15 14.85 -53.75
CA VAL A 28 2.48 14.76 -54.39
C VAL A 28 2.39 14.07 -55.75
N ALA A 29 1.62 13.00 -55.85
CA ALA A 29 1.38 12.32 -57.16
C ALA A 29 0.67 13.23 -58.18
N THR A 30 -0.27 14.04 -57.71
CA THR A 30 -0.98 15.01 -58.59
C THR A 30 -0.03 16.10 -59.08
N ILE A 31 0.84 16.66 -58.22
CA ILE A 31 1.82 17.68 -58.60
C ILE A 31 2.82 17.10 -59.61
N GLY A 32 3.35 15.87 -59.35
CA GLY A 32 4.23 15.18 -60.26
C GLY A 32 3.59 14.86 -61.58
N GLY A 33 2.32 14.40 -61.57
CA GLY A 33 1.55 14.10 -62.77
C GLY A 33 1.28 15.36 -63.63
N LEU A 34 0.90 16.48 -62.99
CA LEU A 34 0.73 17.78 -63.66
C LEU A 34 2.04 18.26 -64.25
N TYR A 35 3.17 18.11 -63.52
CA TYR A 35 4.46 18.50 -64.02
C TYR A 35 4.83 17.71 -65.32
N ILE A 36 4.68 16.39 -65.33
CA ILE A 36 4.90 15.57 -66.51
C ILE A 36 3.94 15.94 -67.64
N TYR A 37 2.68 16.24 -67.34
CA TYR A 37 1.70 16.65 -68.33
C TYR A 37 2.10 17.97 -69.06
N PHE A 38 2.53 18.99 -68.29
CA PHE A 38 2.88 20.30 -68.85
C PHE A 38 4.21 20.26 -69.61
N TYR A 39 5.19 19.39 -69.27
CA TYR A 39 6.48 19.29 -69.92
C TYR A 39 6.57 18.11 -70.89
N TYR A 40 5.41 17.48 -71.22
CA TYR A 40 5.36 16.34 -72.10
C TYR A 40 5.92 16.63 -73.51
N ASP A 41 5.50 17.76 -74.13
CA ASP A 41 5.92 18.18 -75.44
C ASP A 41 7.42 18.52 -75.46
N ASP A 42 7.91 19.22 -74.42
CA ASP A 42 9.30 19.54 -74.28
C ASP A 42 10.20 18.28 -74.22
N VAL A 43 9.75 17.26 -73.51
CA VAL A 43 10.42 15.94 -73.42
C VAL A 43 10.41 15.22 -74.79
N MET A 44 9.31 15.28 -75.55
CA MET A 44 9.25 14.71 -76.87
C MET A 44 10.12 15.44 -77.89
N ASP A 45 10.28 16.76 -77.74
CA ASP A 45 11.15 17.54 -78.64
C ASP A 45 12.67 17.29 -78.33
N LEU A 46 13.03 16.97 -77.10
CA LEU A 46 14.38 16.49 -76.75
C LEU A 46 14.78 15.25 -77.54
N ALA A 47 13.86 14.33 -77.73
CA ALA A 47 14.14 13.13 -78.49
C ALA A 47 14.40 13.35 -80.00
N ARG A 48 14.01 14.53 -80.49
CA ARG A 48 14.21 14.95 -81.89
C ARG A 48 15.38 15.89 -82.07
N SER A 49 15.97 16.41 -80.97
CA SER A 49 17.06 17.40 -81.00
C SER A 49 18.44 16.77 -81.07
N HIS A 50 19.47 17.56 -81.42
CA HIS A 50 20.88 17.14 -81.35
C HIS A 50 21.31 16.89 -79.90
N ILE A 51 22.33 16.03 -79.71
CA ILE A 51 22.78 15.53 -78.42
C ILE A 51 23.10 16.69 -77.41
N GLY A 52 23.79 17.74 -77.83
CA GLY A 52 24.14 18.87 -76.95
C GLY A 52 22.91 19.56 -76.35
N PRO A 53 22.02 20.12 -77.18
CA PRO A 53 20.80 20.75 -76.70
C PRO A 53 19.86 19.79 -75.93
N ALA A 54 19.86 18.50 -76.31
CA ALA A 54 19.04 17.50 -75.63
C ALA A 54 19.50 17.27 -74.18
N ILE A 55 20.80 17.27 -73.92
CA ILE A 55 21.37 17.14 -72.57
C ILE A 55 21.05 18.38 -71.71
N GLU A 56 21.26 19.58 -72.24
CA GLU A 56 20.97 20.81 -71.49
C GLU A 56 19.48 20.94 -71.17
N GLY A 57 18.61 20.70 -72.16
CA GLY A 57 17.16 20.73 -71.96
C GLY A 57 16.66 19.66 -70.97
N GLY A 58 17.17 18.43 -71.10
CA GLY A 58 16.84 17.32 -70.17
C GLY A 58 17.28 17.61 -68.77
N LEU A 59 18.51 18.13 -68.57
CA LEU A 59 18.98 18.50 -67.27
C LEU A 59 18.12 19.62 -66.60
N SER A 60 17.74 20.64 -67.41
CA SER A 60 16.88 21.73 -66.98
C SER A 60 15.51 21.19 -66.48
N ILE A 61 14.88 20.30 -67.24
CA ILE A 61 13.60 19.71 -66.85
C ILE A 61 13.76 18.90 -65.57
N VAL A 62 14.78 18.09 -65.40
CA VAL A 62 14.98 17.32 -64.17
C VAL A 62 15.22 18.23 -62.96
N ILE A 63 16.08 19.23 -63.09
CA ILE A 63 16.33 20.17 -62.00
C ILE A 63 15.09 20.94 -61.61
N LEU A 64 14.31 21.42 -62.54
CA LEU A 64 13.05 22.13 -62.28
C LEU A 64 12.02 21.22 -61.64
N GLY A 65 11.87 20.01 -62.08
CA GLY A 65 11.01 18.99 -61.46
C GLY A 65 11.38 18.65 -60.03
N ALA A 66 12.70 18.56 -59.77
CA ALA A 66 13.23 18.38 -58.43
C ALA A 66 12.94 19.55 -57.51
N LEU A 67 13.12 20.79 -58.02
CA LEU A 67 12.80 22.00 -57.27
C LEU A 67 11.31 22.14 -56.95
N ILE A 68 10.42 21.87 -57.90
CA ILE A 68 8.94 21.90 -57.71
C ILE A 68 8.55 20.83 -56.67
N SER A 69 9.03 19.64 -56.80
CA SER A 69 8.75 18.55 -55.85
C SER A 69 9.26 18.86 -54.43
N SER A 70 10.45 19.42 -54.32
CA SER A 70 11.03 19.85 -53.05
C SER A 70 10.19 21.00 -52.42
N ALA A 71 9.79 21.98 -53.19
CA ALA A 71 8.95 23.08 -52.72
C ALA A 71 7.58 22.57 -52.22
N ALA A 72 6.95 21.64 -52.95
CA ALA A 72 5.71 21.00 -52.54
C ALA A 72 5.88 20.25 -51.17
N LEU A 73 6.95 19.51 -50.99
CA LEU A 73 7.24 18.82 -49.72
C LEU A 73 7.46 19.81 -48.57
N ILE A 74 8.16 20.93 -48.81
CA ILE A 74 8.39 21.97 -47.82
C ILE A 74 7.03 22.59 -47.37
N ILE A 75 6.13 22.89 -48.30
CA ILE A 75 4.80 23.40 -47.94
C ILE A 75 4.00 22.41 -47.12
N ILE A 76 4.00 21.13 -47.50
CA ILE A 76 3.34 20.08 -46.74
C ILE A 76 3.93 19.98 -45.33
N ALA A 77 5.26 19.98 -45.20
CA ALA A 77 5.93 19.93 -43.92
C ALA A 77 5.63 21.15 -43.03
N ALA A 78 5.59 22.35 -43.64
CA ALA A 78 5.28 23.59 -42.92
C ALA A 78 3.87 23.60 -42.30
N ILE A 79 2.92 22.90 -42.89
CA ILE A 79 1.56 22.75 -42.35
C ILE A 79 1.54 21.58 -41.32
N ASP A 80 2.22 20.50 -41.62
CA ASP A 80 2.19 19.27 -40.83
C ASP A 80 2.84 19.39 -39.48
N VAL A 81 4.02 19.99 -39.42
CA VAL A 81 4.82 20.07 -38.18
C VAL A 81 4.05 20.84 -37.09
N PRO A 82 3.50 22.04 -37.32
CA PRO A 82 2.70 22.74 -36.32
C PRO A 82 1.49 21.94 -35.86
N TYR A 83 0.78 21.31 -36.81
CA TYR A 83 -0.42 20.51 -36.51
C TYR A 83 -0.08 19.32 -35.61
N GLN A 84 0.95 18.54 -35.94
CA GLN A 84 1.41 17.40 -35.13
C GLN A 84 1.88 17.83 -33.73
N ARG A 85 2.63 18.96 -33.63
CA ARG A 85 3.02 19.51 -32.36
C ARG A 85 1.80 19.90 -31.50
N PHE A 86 0.82 20.55 -32.10
CA PHE A 86 -0.38 20.98 -31.40
C PHE A 86 -1.19 19.76 -30.89
N ASP A 87 -1.38 18.73 -31.71
CA ASP A 87 -2.07 17.50 -31.34
C ASP A 87 -1.31 16.72 -30.23
N PHE A 88 0.01 16.69 -30.34
CA PHE A 88 0.86 16.09 -29.30
C PHE A 88 0.71 16.78 -27.95
N PHE A 89 0.82 18.11 -27.92
CA PHE A 89 0.63 18.86 -26.67
C PHE A 89 -0.81 18.76 -26.14
N LYS A 90 -1.79 18.68 -27.01
CA LYS A 90 -3.18 18.46 -26.60
C LYS A 90 -3.36 17.11 -25.91
N LYS A 91 -2.73 16.06 -26.41
CA LYS A 91 -2.76 14.72 -25.82
C LYS A 91 -2.01 14.61 -24.50
N LEU A 92 -0.99 15.45 -24.28
CA LEU A 92 -0.24 15.52 -23.01
C LEU A 92 -0.97 16.31 -21.92
N ARG A 93 -1.97 17.10 -22.27
CA ARG A 93 -2.75 17.84 -21.27
C ARG A 93 -3.71 16.89 -20.57
N MET A 94 -3.50 16.70 -19.29
CA MET A 94 -4.39 15.95 -18.42
C MET A 94 -5.51 16.83 -17.89
N THR A 95 -6.67 16.26 -17.75
CA THR A 95 -7.79 16.89 -17.06
C THR A 95 -7.54 16.92 -15.55
N LYS A 96 -8.21 17.82 -14.84
CA LYS A 96 -8.11 17.86 -13.37
C LYS A 96 -8.53 16.53 -12.71
N GLN A 97 -9.40 15.78 -13.37
CA GLN A 97 -9.87 14.49 -12.89
C GLN A 97 -8.79 13.41 -13.08
N GLU A 98 -8.15 13.35 -14.25
CA GLU A 98 -7.06 12.42 -14.55
C GLU A 98 -5.87 12.63 -13.61
N ILE A 99 -5.51 13.90 -13.32
CA ILE A 99 -4.46 14.22 -12.33
C ILE A 99 -4.82 13.68 -10.94
N LYS A 100 -6.09 13.84 -10.51
CA LYS A 100 -6.55 13.30 -9.23
C LYS A 100 -6.50 11.77 -9.17
N ASP A 101 -6.87 11.14 -10.26
CA ASP A 101 -6.89 9.68 -10.31
C ASP A 101 -5.47 9.10 -10.36
N GLU A 102 -4.55 9.75 -11.10
CA GLU A 102 -3.14 9.40 -11.12
C GLU A 102 -2.47 9.63 -9.75
N MET A 103 -2.77 10.73 -9.06
CA MET A 103 -2.29 10.96 -7.68
C MET A 103 -2.79 9.87 -6.73
N LYS A 104 -4.06 9.45 -6.83
CA LYS A 104 -4.60 8.35 -6.01
C LYS A 104 -3.92 7.01 -6.30
N GLU A 105 -3.55 6.76 -7.55
CA GLU A 105 -2.80 5.54 -7.91
C GLU A 105 -1.36 5.57 -7.39
N MET A 106 -0.67 6.71 -7.49
CA MET A 106 0.70 6.88 -7.00
C MET A 106 0.80 6.84 -5.47
N GLU A 107 -0.11 7.49 -4.75
CA GLU A 107 -0.13 7.47 -3.27
C GLU A 107 -0.63 6.13 -2.71
N GLY A 108 -1.11 5.22 -3.58
CA GLY A 108 -1.76 3.97 -3.21
C GLY A 108 -2.89 4.23 -2.24
N GLN A 109 -4.10 3.95 -2.58
CA GLN A 109 -5.35 4.28 -1.87
C GLN A 109 -5.19 4.26 -0.33
N PRO A 110 -5.10 5.41 0.35
CA PRO A 110 -4.84 5.46 1.80
C PRO A 110 -5.89 4.68 2.60
N GLU A 111 -7.12 4.62 2.09
CA GLU A 111 -8.20 3.82 2.67
C GLU A 111 -7.91 2.32 2.66
N VAL A 112 -7.30 1.80 1.58
CA VAL A 112 -6.94 0.38 1.49
C VAL A 112 -5.82 0.06 2.48
N ARG A 113 -4.82 0.93 2.62
CA ARG A 113 -3.76 0.76 3.62
C ARG A 113 -4.31 0.79 5.04
N GLN A 114 -5.25 1.69 5.34
CA GLN A 114 -5.92 1.73 6.64
C GLN A 114 -6.73 0.47 6.89
N ARG A 115 -7.51 -0.02 5.93
CA ARG A 115 -8.28 -1.27 6.03
C ARG A 115 -7.37 -2.48 6.25
N ILE A 116 -6.26 -2.56 5.52
CA ILE A 116 -5.27 -3.64 5.72
C ILE A 116 -4.72 -3.59 7.15
N LYS A 117 -4.29 -2.40 7.63
CA LYS A 117 -3.77 -2.22 8.99
C LYS A 117 -4.82 -2.57 10.07
N GLN A 118 -6.07 -2.19 9.85
CA GLN A 118 -7.17 -2.56 10.74
C GLN A 118 -7.38 -4.07 10.78
N LYS A 119 -7.42 -4.73 9.62
CA LYS A 119 -7.55 -6.19 9.54
C LYS A 119 -6.38 -6.93 10.18
N GLN A 120 -5.17 -6.43 10.02
CA GLN A 120 -3.99 -6.99 10.69
C GLN A 120 -4.11 -6.89 12.21
N ARG A 121 -4.60 -5.76 12.76
CA ARG A 121 -4.85 -5.60 14.19
C ARG A 121 -5.93 -6.56 14.69
N GLU A 122 -7.08 -6.65 14.01
CA GLU A 122 -8.15 -7.57 14.35
C GLU A 122 -7.68 -9.03 14.37
N LEU A 123 -6.86 -9.44 13.41
CA LEU A 123 -6.27 -10.78 13.36
C LEU A 123 -5.27 -11.02 14.49
N ALA A 124 -4.44 -10.02 14.81
CA ALA A 124 -3.48 -10.12 15.92
C ALA A 124 -4.20 -10.22 17.26
N GLU A 125 -5.26 -9.42 17.49
CA GLU A 125 -6.11 -9.48 18.69
C GLU A 125 -6.81 -10.84 18.81
N ARG A 126 -7.34 -11.37 17.73
CA ARG A 126 -7.97 -12.70 17.73
C ARG A 126 -6.98 -13.79 18.12
N ARG A 127 -5.80 -13.82 17.50
CA ARG A 127 -4.74 -14.79 17.86
C ARG A 127 -4.29 -14.66 19.30
N MET A 128 -4.17 -13.43 19.81
CA MET A 128 -3.83 -13.18 21.20
C MET A 128 -4.91 -13.75 22.15
N LEU A 129 -6.21 -13.55 21.83
CA LEU A 129 -7.30 -14.10 22.64
C LEU A 129 -7.37 -15.63 22.60
N GLU A 130 -6.97 -16.27 21.51
CA GLU A 130 -6.85 -17.74 21.38
C GLU A 130 -5.77 -18.34 22.29
N GLU A 131 -4.80 -17.52 22.75
CA GLU A 131 -3.79 -17.94 23.71
C GLU A 131 -4.25 -17.84 25.18
N VAL A 132 -5.33 -17.12 25.47
CA VAL A 132 -5.85 -16.96 26.84
C VAL A 132 -6.17 -18.31 27.52
N PRO A 133 -6.79 -19.31 26.84
CA PRO A 133 -7.04 -20.62 27.46
C PRO A 133 -5.80 -21.36 27.95
N LYS A 134 -4.62 -21.00 27.44
CA LYS A 134 -3.33 -21.60 27.83
C LYS A 134 -2.67 -20.91 29.01
N ALA A 135 -3.29 -19.87 29.57
CA ALA A 135 -2.79 -19.13 30.71
C ALA A 135 -3.03 -19.87 32.03
N ASP A 136 -2.14 -19.70 32.99
CA ASP A 136 -2.28 -20.26 34.35
C ASP A 136 -3.05 -19.34 35.28
N VAL A 137 -2.96 -18.02 35.06
CA VAL A 137 -3.64 -16.99 35.83
C VAL A 137 -3.89 -15.74 34.99
N VAL A 138 -5.01 -15.07 35.26
CA VAL A 138 -5.31 -13.73 34.74
C VAL A 138 -5.24 -12.75 35.88
N ILE A 139 -4.35 -11.75 35.80
CA ILE A 139 -4.25 -10.65 36.75
C ILE A 139 -5.06 -9.46 36.21
N THR A 140 -5.96 -8.94 37.02
CA THR A 140 -6.88 -7.89 36.59
C THR A 140 -6.86 -6.65 37.46
N ASN A 141 -7.00 -5.48 36.83
CA ASN A 141 -7.56 -4.28 37.43
C ASN A 141 -9.01 -4.22 36.98
N PRO A 142 -10.00 -4.41 37.87
CA PRO A 142 -11.41 -4.45 37.49
C PRO A 142 -11.77 -3.29 36.56
N GLU A 143 -12.50 -3.63 35.46
CA GLU A 143 -12.97 -2.73 34.40
C GLU A 143 -11.90 -2.17 33.46
N HIS A 144 -10.63 -2.01 33.86
CA HIS A 144 -9.63 -1.31 33.06
C HIS A 144 -8.64 -2.22 32.34
N PHE A 145 -7.97 -3.13 33.07
CA PHE A 145 -6.86 -3.94 32.53
C PHE A 145 -6.99 -5.41 32.89
N SER A 146 -6.59 -6.28 31.98
CA SER A 146 -6.43 -7.71 32.23
C SER A 146 -5.16 -8.21 31.54
N VAL A 147 -4.36 -9.01 32.24
CA VAL A 147 -3.13 -9.61 31.74
C VAL A 147 -3.15 -11.10 32.04
N ALA A 148 -3.07 -11.93 31.03
CA ALA A 148 -2.99 -13.37 31.13
C ALA A 148 -1.52 -13.80 31.15
N LEU A 149 -1.15 -14.57 32.16
CA LEU A 149 0.22 -15.07 32.35
C LEU A 149 0.25 -16.58 32.20
N LYS A 150 1.30 -17.06 31.53
CA LYS A 150 1.64 -18.47 31.46
C LYS A 150 2.98 -18.69 32.16
N TYR A 151 3.05 -19.71 33.01
CA TYR A 151 4.26 -20.14 33.70
C TYR A 151 4.49 -21.63 33.50
N ASP A 152 5.61 -21.98 32.91
CA ASP A 152 6.00 -23.36 32.71
C ASP A 152 6.99 -23.76 33.81
N GLN A 153 6.53 -24.61 34.71
CA GLN A 153 7.34 -25.10 35.83
C GLN A 153 8.52 -25.99 35.40
N ALA A 154 8.43 -26.61 34.22
CA ALA A 154 9.49 -27.51 33.74
C ALA A 154 10.66 -26.74 33.10
N SER A 155 10.45 -25.51 32.65
CA SER A 155 11.49 -24.76 31.93
C SER A 155 12.31 -23.82 32.80
N GLU A 156 12.03 -23.70 34.11
CA GLU A 156 12.63 -22.72 35.04
C GLU A 156 12.61 -21.28 34.51
N ASP A 157 11.87 -21.03 33.46
CA ASP A 157 11.77 -19.73 32.79
C ASP A 157 10.81 -18.78 33.55
N ALA A 158 11.08 -17.49 33.42
CA ALA A 158 10.17 -16.47 33.97
C ALA A 158 8.78 -16.53 33.33
N PRO A 159 7.72 -16.19 34.08
CA PRO A 159 6.36 -16.11 33.52
C PRO A 159 6.30 -15.20 32.30
N ARG A 160 5.49 -15.59 31.31
CA ARG A 160 5.28 -14.83 30.05
C ARG A 160 3.87 -14.28 29.99
N VAL A 161 3.74 -13.10 29.39
CA VAL A 161 2.45 -12.51 29.06
C VAL A 161 1.93 -13.13 27.76
N VAL A 162 0.86 -13.92 27.82
CA VAL A 162 0.24 -14.52 26.63
C VAL A 162 -0.87 -13.64 26.03
N ALA A 163 -1.54 -12.85 26.88
CA ALA A 163 -2.49 -11.86 26.43
C ALA A 163 -2.53 -10.66 27.38
N LYS A 164 -2.73 -9.46 26.84
CA LYS A 164 -2.97 -8.25 27.62
C LYS A 164 -4.02 -7.36 26.94
N GLY A 165 -4.87 -6.71 27.70
CA GLY A 165 -5.90 -5.85 27.14
C GLY A 165 -6.34 -4.75 28.07
N LYS A 166 -6.88 -3.66 27.48
CA LYS A 166 -7.53 -2.54 28.16
C LYS A 166 -9.00 -2.46 27.75
N GLY A 167 -9.88 -2.07 28.65
CA GLY A 167 -11.30 -1.85 28.39
C GLY A 167 -12.01 -3.08 27.82
N PHE A 168 -12.53 -3.01 26.60
CA PHE A 168 -13.28 -4.10 25.97
C PHE A 168 -12.45 -5.39 25.82
N ILE A 169 -11.19 -5.28 25.44
CA ILE A 169 -10.29 -6.45 25.31
C ILE A 169 -10.02 -7.06 26.68
N ALA A 170 -9.87 -6.24 27.72
CA ALA A 170 -9.71 -6.74 29.09
C ALA A 170 -10.96 -7.51 29.56
N ALA A 171 -12.16 -7.00 29.23
CA ALA A 171 -13.41 -7.70 29.51
C ALA A 171 -13.49 -9.06 28.80
N LYS A 172 -13.07 -9.09 27.51
CA LYS A 172 -13.05 -10.33 26.73
C LYS A 172 -12.06 -11.37 27.27
N ILE A 173 -10.89 -10.94 27.72
CA ILE A 173 -9.91 -11.82 28.39
C ILE A 173 -10.53 -12.43 29.66
N ARG A 174 -11.24 -11.63 30.49
CA ARG A 174 -11.89 -12.13 31.71
C ARG A 174 -13.03 -13.11 31.40
N GLU A 175 -13.82 -12.84 30.34
CA GLU A 175 -14.89 -13.71 29.88
C GLU A 175 -14.33 -15.10 29.49
N ILE A 176 -13.27 -15.12 28.64
CA ILE A 176 -12.60 -16.36 28.24
C ILE A 176 -11.98 -17.05 29.44
N ALA A 177 -11.29 -16.33 30.33
CA ALA A 177 -10.71 -16.90 31.53
C ALA A 177 -11.76 -17.56 32.43
N SER A 178 -12.93 -16.94 32.58
CA SER A 178 -14.04 -17.50 33.36
C SER A 178 -14.61 -18.77 32.72
N SER A 179 -14.81 -18.79 31.41
CA SER A 179 -15.30 -19.97 30.68
C SER A 179 -14.33 -21.14 30.73
N GLU A 180 -13.04 -20.88 30.68
CA GLU A 180 -11.96 -21.88 30.75
C GLU A 180 -11.53 -22.22 32.19
N ARG A 181 -12.24 -21.69 33.20
CA ARG A 181 -11.95 -21.91 34.66
C ARG A 181 -10.53 -21.50 35.06
N ILE A 182 -9.96 -20.51 34.37
CA ILE A 182 -8.68 -19.91 34.73
C ILE A 182 -8.89 -18.96 35.91
N HIS A 183 -8.02 -19.05 36.90
CA HIS A 183 -8.16 -18.20 38.08
C HIS A 183 -7.92 -16.73 37.76
N ILE A 184 -8.87 -15.88 38.13
CA ILE A 184 -8.77 -14.43 37.96
C ILE A 184 -8.35 -13.83 39.31
N PHE A 185 -7.14 -13.25 39.33
CA PHE A 185 -6.59 -12.63 40.53
C PHE A 185 -6.67 -11.08 40.39
N GLU A 186 -7.42 -10.48 41.28
CA GLU A 186 -7.57 -9.03 41.32
C GLU A 186 -6.41 -8.37 42.05
N SER A 187 -5.62 -7.57 41.31
CA SER A 187 -4.53 -6.73 41.81
C SER A 187 -4.32 -5.55 40.85
N PRO A 188 -4.97 -4.38 41.09
CA PRO A 188 -4.92 -3.23 40.18
C PRO A 188 -3.51 -2.74 39.89
N VAL A 189 -2.66 -2.64 40.94
CA VAL A 189 -1.29 -2.14 40.80
C VAL A 189 -0.43 -3.09 39.97
N LEU A 190 -0.53 -4.41 40.23
CA LEU A 190 0.27 -5.43 39.52
C LEU A 190 -0.20 -5.58 38.06
N ALA A 191 -1.51 -5.54 37.82
CA ALA A 191 -2.08 -5.60 36.46
C ALA A 191 -1.56 -4.45 35.59
N ARG A 192 -1.56 -3.21 36.12
CA ARG A 192 -1.03 -2.04 35.41
C ARG A 192 0.48 -2.14 35.20
N ALA A 193 1.22 -2.54 36.24
CA ALA A 193 2.67 -2.71 36.15
C ALA A 193 3.05 -3.65 34.98
N ILE A 194 2.44 -4.84 34.92
CA ILE A 194 2.74 -5.80 33.85
C ILE A 194 2.25 -5.28 32.49
N TYR A 195 1.05 -4.68 32.44
CA TYR A 195 0.47 -4.18 31.18
C TYR A 195 1.37 -3.15 30.49
N PHE A 196 1.95 -2.21 31.25
CA PHE A 196 2.76 -1.12 30.70
C PHE A 196 4.23 -1.51 30.48
N THR A 197 4.76 -2.48 31.21
CA THR A 197 6.18 -2.84 31.16
C THR A 197 6.49 -4.05 30.27
N THR A 198 5.48 -4.88 29.93
CA THR A 198 5.74 -6.17 29.28
C THR A 198 4.94 -6.29 28.00
N GLU A 199 5.61 -6.64 26.91
CA GLU A 199 4.96 -6.93 25.64
C GLU A 199 4.36 -8.34 25.59
N ILE A 200 3.46 -8.60 24.65
CA ILE A 200 2.85 -9.92 24.41
C ILE A 200 3.98 -10.90 24.03
N ASN A 201 3.93 -12.11 24.56
CA ASN A 201 4.93 -13.19 24.45
C ASN A 201 6.29 -12.86 25.09
N ALA A 202 6.44 -11.71 25.73
CA ALA A 202 7.65 -11.37 26.47
C ALA A 202 7.61 -11.90 27.92
N ARG A 203 8.80 -12.07 28.52
CA ARG A 203 8.96 -12.37 29.93
C ARG A 203 8.72 -11.14 30.76
N ILE A 204 8.13 -11.30 31.95
CA ILE A 204 7.94 -10.19 32.87
C ILE A 204 9.31 -9.64 33.34
N PRO A 205 9.41 -8.35 33.69
CA PRO A 205 10.63 -7.77 34.26
C PRO A 205 11.03 -8.44 35.59
N ALA A 206 12.33 -8.57 35.83
CA ALA A 206 12.87 -9.19 37.05
C ALA A 206 12.32 -8.54 38.34
N ALA A 207 12.12 -7.24 38.34
CA ALA A 207 11.56 -6.49 39.47
C ALA A 207 10.13 -6.92 39.87
N LEU A 208 9.37 -7.56 38.94
CA LEU A 208 8.03 -8.09 39.21
C LEU A 208 8.01 -9.59 39.55
N TYR A 209 9.13 -10.31 39.47
CA TYR A 209 9.17 -11.76 39.67
C TYR A 209 8.59 -12.17 41.03
N MET A 210 9.00 -11.51 42.10
CA MET A 210 8.53 -11.84 43.45
C MET A 210 7.03 -11.63 43.60
N ALA A 211 6.52 -10.52 43.05
CA ALA A 211 5.08 -10.19 43.10
C ALA A 211 4.24 -11.21 42.33
N VAL A 212 4.70 -11.60 41.12
CA VAL A 212 3.99 -12.58 40.27
C VAL A 212 4.12 -13.99 40.85
N ALA A 213 5.31 -14.38 41.39
CA ALA A 213 5.50 -15.66 42.02
C ALA A 213 4.54 -15.90 43.20
N GLN A 214 4.29 -14.88 44.04
CA GLN A 214 3.30 -14.96 45.10
C GLN A 214 1.88 -15.25 44.57
N VAL A 215 1.51 -14.63 43.45
CA VAL A 215 0.19 -14.87 42.84
C VAL A 215 0.11 -16.27 42.25
N ILE A 216 1.15 -16.72 41.53
CA ILE A 216 1.22 -18.07 40.95
C ILE A 216 1.16 -19.13 42.03
N ALA A 217 1.99 -19.01 43.09
CA ALA A 217 1.99 -19.94 44.22
C ALA A 217 0.61 -20.02 44.89
N TYR A 218 -0.07 -18.87 45.05
CA TYR A 218 -1.45 -18.84 45.57
C TYR A 218 -2.42 -19.61 44.67
N VAL A 219 -2.36 -19.38 43.37
CA VAL A 219 -3.24 -20.07 42.41
C VAL A 219 -3.01 -21.57 42.42
N TYR A 220 -1.73 -22.03 42.48
CA TYR A 220 -1.43 -23.44 42.59
C TYR A 220 -1.91 -24.04 43.92
N SER A 221 -1.75 -23.31 45.05
CA SER A 221 -2.27 -23.78 46.33
C SER A 221 -3.81 -23.91 46.34
N LEU A 222 -4.53 -23.04 45.59
CA LEU A 222 -5.95 -23.17 45.43
C LEU A 222 -6.36 -24.36 44.55
N LYS A 223 -5.58 -24.70 43.52
CA LYS A 223 -5.83 -25.91 42.68
C LYS A 223 -5.64 -27.21 43.47
N GLN A 224 -4.74 -27.22 44.48
CA GLN A 224 -4.45 -28.39 45.34
C GLN A 224 -5.26 -28.37 46.62
N PHE A 225 -6.08 -27.34 46.84
CA PHE A 225 -6.83 -27.17 48.09
C PHE A 225 -7.83 -28.32 48.29
N ARG A 226 -7.74 -28.96 49.49
CA ARG A 226 -8.73 -29.91 49.97
C ARG A 226 -9.56 -29.27 51.09
N PRO A 227 -10.86 -29.54 51.20
CA PRO A 227 -11.75 -28.93 52.20
C PRO A 227 -11.31 -29.12 53.65
N GLU A 228 -10.44 -30.08 53.90
CA GLU A 228 -9.92 -30.43 55.22
C GLU A 228 -8.85 -29.47 55.74
N PHE A 229 -8.30 -28.62 54.87
CA PHE A 229 -7.23 -27.68 55.22
C PHE A 229 -7.74 -26.24 55.24
N GLU A 230 -7.00 -25.37 55.99
CA GLU A 230 -7.29 -23.93 56.02
C GLU A 230 -7.10 -23.30 54.61
N ARG A 231 -8.07 -22.50 54.17
CA ARG A 231 -8.01 -21.82 52.85
C ARG A 231 -6.76 -20.94 52.75
N PRO A 232 -5.97 -21.02 51.66
CA PRO A 232 -4.82 -20.16 51.45
C PRO A 232 -5.21 -18.69 51.54
N LYS A 233 -4.48 -17.89 52.29
CA LYS A 233 -4.71 -16.42 52.39
C LYS A 233 -4.32 -15.75 51.08
N LYS A 234 -5.21 -14.85 50.61
CA LYS A 234 -4.95 -14.05 49.37
C LYS A 234 -3.70 -13.17 49.60
N PRO A 235 -2.63 -13.32 48.80
CA PRO A 235 -1.43 -12.51 48.93
C PRO A 235 -1.69 -11.07 48.56
N LYS A 236 -0.89 -10.15 49.11
CA LYS A 236 -0.81 -8.75 48.69
C LYS A 236 0.53 -8.55 47.96
N PRO A 237 0.59 -8.73 46.64
CA PRO A 237 1.83 -8.64 45.90
C PRO A 237 2.39 -7.22 45.99
N ASN A 238 3.67 -7.12 46.44
CA ASN A 238 4.34 -5.84 46.53
C ASN A 238 4.97 -5.45 45.20
N VAL A 239 4.51 -4.35 44.60
CA VAL A 239 5.05 -3.80 43.35
C VAL A 239 6.00 -2.65 43.70
N PRO A 240 7.25 -2.66 43.16
CA PRO A 240 8.19 -1.57 43.34
C PRO A 240 7.60 -0.21 42.97
N LYS A 241 8.01 0.86 43.66
CA LYS A 241 7.42 2.19 43.46
C LYS A 241 7.62 2.74 42.05
N ASP A 242 8.76 2.47 41.47
CA ASP A 242 9.16 2.84 40.08
C ASP A 242 8.34 2.16 39.00
N LEU A 243 7.67 1.03 39.31
CA LEU A 243 6.79 0.29 38.40
C LEU A 243 5.30 0.46 38.71
N ARG A 244 4.94 1.46 39.50
CA ARG A 244 3.54 1.80 39.73
C ARG A 244 3.06 2.81 38.71
N PHE A 245 2.04 2.47 37.96
CA PHE A 245 1.44 3.28 36.91
C PHE A 245 0.00 3.67 37.28
N ASP A 246 -0.42 4.85 36.81
CA ASP A 246 -1.82 5.24 36.80
C ASP A 246 -2.58 4.52 35.65
N GLU A 247 -3.85 4.89 35.43
CA GLU A 247 -4.68 4.32 34.37
C GLU A 247 -4.27 4.77 32.95
N ASN A 248 -3.48 5.84 32.86
CA ASN A 248 -3.00 6.42 31.61
C ASN A 248 -1.56 5.99 31.27
N GLY A 249 -0.88 5.28 32.20
CA GLY A 249 0.48 4.80 32.01
C GLY A 249 1.57 5.76 32.50
N HIS A 250 1.20 6.82 33.26
CA HIS A 250 2.19 7.68 33.90
C HIS A 250 2.73 7.00 35.17
N SER A 251 4.03 7.09 35.38
CA SER A 251 4.66 6.58 36.60
C SER A 251 4.29 7.46 37.80
N LEU A 252 3.73 6.84 38.85
CA LEU A 252 3.34 7.55 40.08
C LEU A 252 4.53 8.09 40.89
N THR A 253 5.77 7.77 40.47
CA THR A 253 6.99 8.25 41.18
C THR A 253 7.40 9.65 40.73
N LEU A 254 6.94 10.14 39.56
CA LEU A 254 7.30 11.46 39.03
C LEU A 254 6.44 12.62 39.57
N GLU A 255 5.33 12.35 40.25
CA GLU A 255 4.44 13.39 40.80
C GLU A 255 4.80 13.87 42.23
N SER A 256 5.87 13.35 42.82
CA SER A 256 6.32 13.68 44.19
C SER A 256 7.67 14.43 44.23
N MET A 257 8.08 15.10 43.16
CA MET A 257 9.20 16.03 43.11
C MET A 257 8.77 17.45 42.76
#